data_f88530f8a7a04d735013ab58aade2e27
#
_entry.id   f88530f8a7a04d735013ab58aade2e27
#
_cell.length_a   1.000
_cell.length_b   1.000
_cell.length_c   1.000
_cell.angle_alpha   90.00
_cell.angle_beta   90.00
_cell.angle_gamma   90.00
#
_symmetry.space_group_name_H-M   'P 1'
#
loop_
_entity.id
_entity.type
_entity.pdbx_description
1 polymer ?
#
loop_
_entity_poly.entity_id
_entity_poly.type
_entity_poly.pdbx_seq_one_letter_code
_entity_poly.pdbx_strand_id
1 'polypeptide(L)'
;MISIRMVSVYSKLFFYYHLICTCIAIGVLDVILIQKTKSGLYKPLAFRNTLDYDANFVKVIVLTGLINKKNPTLHTALGRKKRTYGTNLPGPRITYFTTTQDGDLQRGSSVQLPQSAYFALQLPYTIFGLGRTPNFVDSLTVGLGHMYRNWTQLIPNSQIIVVPKPIEDPQRWKAQLFVTPSKLILMSVVALGGTCLVIVLIILVLYIKEKREDRQERLQETHRFHFDAM
;
A
#
# COMPACT_ATOMS: atom_id res chain seq x y z
N MET A 1 -15.59 1.06 16.24
CA MET A 1 -16.55 2.18 16.39
C MET A 1 -15.95 3.37 15.63
N ILE A 2 -16.41 3.62 14.41
CA ILE A 2 -15.86 4.66 13.53
C ILE A 2 -16.47 5.99 13.99
N SER A 3 -15.66 6.82 14.64
CA SER A 3 -16.08 8.18 15.00
C SER A 3 -15.89 9.09 13.79
N ILE A 4 -16.91 9.18 12.97
CA ILE A 4 -17.01 10.24 11.97
C ILE A 4 -17.50 11.48 12.71
N ARG A 5 -16.62 12.46 12.90
CA ARG A 5 -17.04 13.79 13.39
C ARG A 5 -17.89 14.44 12.30
N MET A 6 -19.20 14.21 12.37
CA MET A 6 -20.15 14.98 11.58
C MET A 6 -20.18 16.41 12.13
N VAL A 7 -19.72 17.35 11.33
CA VAL A 7 -20.09 18.74 11.52
C VAL A 7 -21.56 18.84 11.16
N SER A 8 -22.39 18.96 12.19
CA SER A 8 -23.83 19.13 12.07
C SER A 8 -24.14 20.41 11.28
N VAL A 9 -24.65 20.23 10.06
CA VAL A 9 -25.43 21.27 9.39
C VAL A 9 -26.84 20.75 9.28
N TYR A 10 -27.66 21.15 10.23
CA TYR A 10 -29.10 20.95 10.19
C TYR A 10 -29.69 21.70 8.98
N SER A 11 -30.07 20.99 7.94
CA SER A 11 -31.14 21.41 7.06
C SER A 11 -31.78 20.18 6.43
N LYS A 12 -33.12 20.10 6.55
CA LYS A 12 -33.98 19.08 5.96
C LYS A 12 -33.66 18.96 4.46
N LEU A 13 -32.85 17.99 4.08
CA LEU A 13 -32.54 17.67 2.70
C LEU A 13 -32.82 16.19 2.47
N PHE A 14 -33.68 15.88 1.53
CA PHE A 14 -33.78 14.53 0.96
C PHE A 14 -32.48 14.24 0.21
N PHE A 15 -31.66 13.36 0.76
CA PHE A 15 -30.37 13.00 0.19
C PHE A 15 -30.48 11.62 -0.46
N TYR A 16 -30.25 11.56 -1.76
CA TYR A 16 -29.81 10.34 -2.42
C TYR A 16 -28.27 10.32 -2.31
N TYR A 17 -27.78 9.49 -1.39
CA TYR A 17 -26.33 9.32 -1.22
C TYR A 17 -25.85 8.13 -2.06
N HIS A 18 -24.97 8.40 -3.00
CA HIS A 18 -24.14 7.38 -3.58
C HIS A 18 -22.81 7.40 -2.82
N LEU A 19 -22.59 6.39 -1.99
CA LEU A 19 -21.36 6.24 -1.21
C LEU A 19 -20.28 5.65 -2.11
N ILE A 20 -19.22 6.39 -2.36
CA ILE A 20 -18.00 5.90 -2.97
C ILE A 20 -16.93 5.93 -1.89
N CYS A 21 -16.44 4.75 -1.51
CA CYS A 21 -15.35 4.63 -0.56
C CYS A 21 -14.05 4.51 -1.34
N THR A 22 -13.17 5.48 -1.22
CA THR A 22 -11.83 5.45 -1.85
C THR A 22 -10.78 5.20 -0.79
N CYS A 23 -9.90 4.22 -1.02
CA CYS A 23 -8.68 4.04 -0.24
C CYS A 23 -7.55 4.81 -0.90
N ILE A 24 -7.01 5.79 -0.22
CA ILE A 24 -5.68 6.31 -0.51
C ILE A 24 -4.65 5.29 0.02
N ALA A 25 -3.46 5.27 -0.55
CA ALA A 25 -2.42 4.25 -0.37
C ALA A 25 -1.99 3.91 1.08
N ILE A 26 -2.64 4.48 2.08
CA ILE A 26 -2.29 4.39 3.51
C ILE A 26 -3.27 3.49 4.30
N GLY A 27 -4.21 2.81 3.62
CA GLY A 27 -5.19 1.96 4.30
C GLY A 27 -6.34 2.69 5.00
N VAL A 28 -6.37 4.03 4.94
CA VAL A 28 -7.45 4.86 5.50
C VAL A 28 -8.48 5.14 4.42
N LEU A 29 -9.75 4.84 4.72
CA LEU A 29 -10.85 5.00 3.78
C LEU A 29 -11.35 6.45 3.78
N ASP A 30 -11.31 7.09 2.61
CA ASP A 30 -11.95 8.38 2.37
C ASP A 30 -13.39 8.17 1.86
N VAL A 31 -14.25 9.16 2.04
CA VAL A 31 -15.66 9.06 1.66
C VAL A 31 -15.97 10.09 0.58
N ILE A 32 -16.52 9.64 -0.54
CA ILE A 32 -17.04 10.50 -1.60
C ILE A 32 -18.56 10.33 -1.66
N LEU A 33 -19.28 11.43 -1.57
CA LEU A 33 -20.73 11.49 -1.62
C LEU A 33 -21.17 12.34 -2.80
N ILE A 34 -22.32 12.00 -3.37
CA ILE A 34 -22.98 12.86 -4.36
C ILE A 34 -24.19 13.50 -3.68
N GLN A 35 -24.16 14.81 -3.57
CA GLN A 35 -25.23 15.61 -2.99
C GLN A 35 -26.11 16.21 -4.08
N LYS A 36 -27.44 16.03 -3.96
CA LYS A 36 -28.41 16.76 -4.78
C LYS A 36 -28.72 18.10 -4.13
N THR A 37 -28.42 19.19 -4.83
CA THR A 37 -28.70 20.55 -4.36
C THR A 37 -30.20 20.87 -4.49
N LYS A 38 -30.70 21.85 -3.73
CA LYS A 38 -32.09 22.32 -3.84
C LYS A 38 -32.50 22.75 -5.26
N SER A 39 -31.55 23.19 -6.06
CA SER A 39 -31.69 23.53 -7.48
C SER A 39 -31.78 22.30 -8.41
N GLY A 40 -31.75 21.08 -7.89
CA GLY A 40 -31.76 19.84 -8.68
C GLY A 40 -30.41 19.43 -9.26
N LEU A 41 -29.36 20.22 -9.09
CA LEU A 41 -28.00 19.89 -9.54
C LEU A 41 -27.31 18.90 -8.62
N TYR A 42 -26.50 17.99 -9.19
CA TYR A 42 -25.69 17.04 -8.45
C TYR A 42 -24.28 17.60 -8.25
N LYS A 43 -23.81 17.58 -7.01
CA LYS A 43 -22.45 18.06 -6.65
C LYS A 43 -21.71 16.94 -5.91
N PRO A 44 -20.49 16.56 -6.38
CA PRO A 44 -19.65 15.62 -5.63
C PRO A 44 -19.04 16.32 -4.40
N LEU A 45 -19.04 15.62 -3.27
CA LEU A 45 -18.40 16.03 -2.03
C LEU A 45 -17.42 14.94 -1.62
N ALA A 46 -16.19 15.31 -1.33
CA ALA A 46 -15.17 14.39 -0.85
C ALA A 46 -14.78 14.76 0.58
N PHE A 47 -14.79 13.77 1.46
CA PHE A 47 -14.36 13.89 2.84
C PHE A 47 -13.11 13.06 3.05
N ARG A 48 -12.02 13.73 3.39
CA ARG A 48 -10.77 13.04 3.72
C ARG A 48 -10.84 12.57 5.16
N ASN A 49 -10.46 11.31 5.37
CA ASN A 49 -10.27 10.78 6.71
C ASN A 49 -8.91 11.24 7.26
N THR A 50 -8.95 11.98 8.36
CA THR A 50 -7.74 12.52 9.03
C THR A 50 -7.38 11.74 10.29
N LEU A 51 -7.96 10.57 10.50
CA LEU A 51 -7.59 9.72 11.62
C LEU A 51 -6.16 9.23 11.44
N ASP A 52 -5.31 9.59 12.38
CA ASP A 52 -3.92 9.12 12.47
C ASP A 52 -3.89 7.81 13.27
N TYR A 53 -4.49 6.77 12.67
CA TYR A 53 -4.56 5.45 13.26
C TYR A 53 -3.75 4.48 12.41
N ASP A 54 -2.64 4.02 12.94
CA ASP A 54 -1.78 3.02 12.29
C ASP A 54 -2.44 1.64 12.41
N ALA A 55 -3.32 1.33 11.47
CA ALA A 55 -4.00 0.05 11.37
C ALA A 55 -3.55 -0.71 10.13
N ASN A 56 -3.29 -1.99 10.33
CA ASN A 56 -2.96 -2.89 9.24
C ASN A 56 -4.19 -3.24 8.40
N PHE A 57 -3.97 -3.52 7.14
CA PHE A 57 -5.02 -3.89 6.19
C PHE A 57 -4.53 -4.94 5.18
N VAL A 58 -5.47 -5.61 4.56
CA VAL A 58 -5.24 -6.43 3.36
C VAL A 58 -6.23 -6.02 2.29
N LYS A 59 -5.70 -5.71 1.11
CA LYS A 59 -6.47 -5.35 -0.07
C LYS A 59 -6.40 -6.47 -1.09
N VAL A 60 -7.54 -6.98 -1.51
CA VAL A 60 -7.62 -8.09 -2.46
C VAL A 60 -8.39 -7.64 -3.69
N ILE A 61 -7.82 -7.88 -4.86
CA ILE A 61 -8.47 -7.66 -6.14
C ILE A 61 -8.43 -8.95 -6.97
N VAL A 62 -9.57 -9.39 -7.43
CA VAL A 62 -9.70 -10.55 -8.31
C VAL A 62 -9.98 -10.06 -9.71
N LEU A 63 -9.13 -10.43 -10.67
CA LEU A 63 -9.21 -10.00 -12.06
C LEU A 63 -9.64 -11.14 -12.97
N THR A 64 -10.31 -10.81 -14.07
CA THR A 64 -10.83 -11.80 -15.04
C THR A 64 -9.73 -12.61 -15.74
N GLY A 65 -8.48 -12.13 -15.76
CA GLY A 65 -7.39 -12.77 -16.49
C GLY A 65 -7.51 -12.70 -18.01
N LEU A 66 -8.46 -11.91 -18.51
CA LEU A 66 -8.64 -11.73 -19.96
C LEU A 66 -7.58 -10.77 -20.52
N ILE A 67 -6.81 -11.25 -21.47
CA ILE A 67 -5.77 -10.46 -22.14
C ILE A 67 -6.32 -10.03 -23.50
N ASN A 68 -6.19 -8.74 -23.83
CA ASN A 68 -6.53 -8.28 -25.16
C ASN A 68 -5.55 -8.88 -26.19
N LYS A 69 -6.08 -9.67 -27.12
CA LYS A 69 -5.28 -10.33 -28.15
C LYS A 69 -4.62 -9.33 -29.14
N LYS A 70 -5.27 -8.18 -29.38
CA LYS A 70 -4.74 -7.16 -30.30
C LYS A 70 -3.59 -6.35 -29.66
N ASN A 71 -3.70 -6.04 -28.36
CA ASN A 71 -2.69 -5.27 -27.61
C ASN A 71 -2.40 -5.97 -26.28
N PRO A 72 -1.65 -7.09 -26.27
CA PRO A 72 -1.40 -7.88 -25.07
C PRO A 72 -0.52 -7.14 -24.05
N THR A 73 0.19 -6.10 -24.47
CA THR A 73 1.09 -5.31 -23.63
C THR A 73 0.84 -3.82 -23.84
N LEU A 74 0.63 -3.11 -22.75
CA LEU A 74 0.59 -1.65 -22.75
C LEU A 74 1.99 -1.12 -22.48
N HIS A 75 2.49 -0.21 -23.32
CA HIS A 75 3.73 0.52 -23.04
C HIS A 75 3.46 1.64 -22.05
N THR A 76 4.21 1.67 -20.95
CA THR A 76 4.20 2.81 -20.04
C THR A 76 5.06 3.94 -20.58
N ALA A 77 4.91 5.16 -20.07
CA ALA A 77 5.72 6.33 -20.43
C ALA A 77 7.25 6.08 -20.35
N LEU A 78 7.68 5.12 -19.53
CA LEU A 78 9.08 4.71 -19.39
C LEU A 78 9.48 3.54 -20.31
N GLY A 79 8.67 3.20 -21.32
CA GLY A 79 8.95 2.12 -22.27
C GLY A 79 8.85 0.69 -21.71
N ARG A 80 8.48 0.51 -20.43
CA ARG A 80 8.31 -0.82 -19.85
C ARG A 80 7.03 -1.47 -20.38
N LYS A 81 7.16 -2.71 -20.84
CA LYS A 81 6.00 -3.53 -21.24
C LYS A 81 5.17 -3.90 -20.02
N LYS A 82 3.95 -3.40 -19.93
CA LYS A 82 3.00 -3.75 -18.86
C LYS A 82 1.98 -4.75 -19.39
N ARG A 83 1.93 -5.91 -18.77
CA ARG A 83 0.93 -6.94 -19.09
C ARG A 83 -0.40 -6.59 -18.43
N THR A 84 -1.49 -6.62 -19.19
CA THR A 84 -2.84 -6.43 -18.65
C THR A 84 -3.42 -7.79 -18.23
N TYR A 85 -4.10 -7.82 -17.08
CA TYR A 85 -4.73 -9.02 -16.52
C TYR A 85 -6.26 -8.96 -16.54
N GLY A 86 -6.84 -8.09 -17.36
CA GLY A 86 -8.28 -7.92 -17.48
C GLY A 86 -8.85 -6.91 -16.49
N THR A 87 -10.14 -7.03 -16.25
CA THR A 87 -10.94 -6.15 -15.39
C THR A 87 -11.34 -6.84 -14.09
N ASN A 88 -11.96 -6.09 -13.19
CA ASN A 88 -12.59 -6.60 -11.98
C ASN A 88 -13.55 -7.76 -12.30
N LEU A 89 -13.38 -8.89 -11.60
CA LEU A 89 -14.28 -10.05 -11.70
C LEU A 89 -15.32 -9.94 -10.59
N PRO A 90 -16.61 -9.75 -10.88
CA PRO A 90 -17.66 -9.77 -9.86
C PRO A 90 -17.94 -11.20 -9.39
N GLY A 91 -18.31 -11.36 -8.13
CA GLY A 91 -18.78 -12.61 -7.56
C GLY A 91 -17.82 -13.42 -6.70
N PRO A 92 -16.47 -13.27 -6.80
CA PRO A 92 -15.58 -14.03 -5.93
C PRO A 92 -15.84 -13.71 -4.46
N ARG A 93 -15.91 -14.76 -3.64
CA ARG A 93 -15.91 -14.65 -2.18
C ARG A 93 -14.47 -14.68 -1.68
N ILE A 94 -14.16 -13.72 -0.81
CA ILE A 94 -12.84 -13.58 -0.22
C ILE A 94 -13.00 -13.70 1.30
N THR A 95 -12.25 -14.62 1.92
CA THR A 95 -12.27 -14.87 3.36
C THR A 95 -10.84 -14.85 3.88
N TYR A 96 -10.60 -14.18 5.01
CA TYR A 96 -9.30 -14.21 5.67
C TYR A 96 -9.42 -14.73 7.11
N PHE A 97 -8.33 -15.29 7.60
CA PHE A 97 -8.12 -15.66 8.97
C PHE A 97 -6.80 -15.09 9.44
N THR A 98 -6.78 -14.57 10.65
CA THR A 98 -5.57 -14.11 11.33
C THR A 98 -5.71 -14.31 12.84
N THR A 99 -4.60 -14.51 13.51
CA THR A 99 -4.56 -14.64 14.96
C THR A 99 -4.12 -13.29 15.54
N THR A 100 -4.88 -12.77 16.48
CA THR A 100 -4.55 -11.53 17.20
C THR A 100 -3.37 -11.74 18.16
N GLN A 101 -2.81 -10.66 18.70
CA GLN A 101 -1.74 -10.75 19.72
C GLN A 101 -2.19 -11.51 20.98
N ASP A 102 -3.45 -11.40 21.32
CA ASP A 102 -4.06 -12.03 22.48
C ASP A 102 -4.37 -13.53 22.24
N GLY A 103 -4.10 -14.03 21.02
CA GLY A 103 -4.36 -15.42 20.65
C GLY A 103 -5.77 -15.67 20.10
N ASP A 104 -6.60 -14.65 20.03
CA ASP A 104 -7.96 -14.76 19.50
C ASP A 104 -7.96 -14.88 17.98
N LEU A 105 -8.85 -15.72 17.44
CA LEU A 105 -9.02 -15.92 16.02
C LEU A 105 -9.93 -14.81 15.43
N GLN A 106 -9.36 -13.99 14.58
CA GLN A 106 -10.10 -13.00 13.80
C GLN A 106 -10.33 -13.51 12.37
N ARG A 107 -11.56 -13.41 11.91
CA ARG A 107 -11.93 -13.75 10.53
C ARG A 107 -12.84 -12.72 9.92
N GLY A 108 -12.75 -12.57 8.60
CA GLY A 108 -13.69 -11.75 7.84
C GLY A 108 -13.97 -12.37 6.49
N SER A 109 -15.14 -12.11 5.95
CA SER A 109 -15.54 -12.58 4.64
C SER A 109 -16.26 -11.46 3.91
N SER A 110 -15.97 -11.31 2.63
CA SER A 110 -16.62 -10.35 1.75
C SER A 110 -16.70 -10.89 0.34
N VAL A 111 -17.53 -10.27 -0.49
CA VAL A 111 -17.68 -10.62 -1.90
C VAL A 111 -17.29 -9.41 -2.74
N GLN A 112 -16.52 -9.65 -3.79
CA GLN A 112 -16.18 -8.60 -4.76
C GLN A 112 -17.39 -8.33 -5.64
N LEU A 113 -17.97 -7.13 -5.49
CA LEU A 113 -19.16 -6.70 -6.22
C LEU A 113 -18.79 -6.10 -7.59
N PRO A 114 -19.73 -6.06 -8.55
CA PRO A 114 -19.56 -5.26 -9.75
C PRO A 114 -19.44 -3.77 -9.37
N GLN A 115 -18.65 -3.00 -10.12
CA GLN A 115 -18.39 -1.59 -9.84
C GLN A 115 -19.65 -0.72 -9.83
N SER A 116 -20.69 -1.14 -10.53
CA SER A 116 -21.99 -0.46 -10.58
C SER A 116 -23.07 -1.41 -10.11
N ALA A 117 -23.43 -1.34 -8.83
CA ALA A 117 -24.51 -2.11 -8.22
C ALA A 117 -25.45 -1.17 -7.47
N TYR A 118 -26.75 -1.32 -7.68
CA TYR A 118 -27.80 -0.56 -6.98
C TYR A 118 -27.60 0.97 -7.04
N PHE A 119 -27.20 1.48 -8.19
CA PHE A 119 -26.90 2.92 -8.39
C PHE A 119 -25.75 3.45 -7.51
N ALA A 120 -25.02 2.58 -6.83
CA ALA A 120 -23.85 2.93 -6.05
C ALA A 120 -22.57 2.47 -6.75
N LEU A 121 -21.54 3.31 -6.74
CA LEU A 121 -20.23 2.92 -7.23
C LEU A 121 -19.53 2.07 -6.17
N GLN A 122 -19.22 0.84 -6.53
CA GLN A 122 -18.48 -0.08 -5.69
C GLN A 122 -17.00 -0.06 -6.03
N LEU A 123 -16.17 -0.35 -5.03
CA LEU A 123 -14.73 -0.48 -5.24
C LEU A 123 -14.42 -1.74 -6.07
N PRO A 124 -13.43 -1.67 -7.00
CA PRO A 124 -13.03 -2.82 -7.80
C PRO A 124 -12.19 -3.84 -7.00
N TYR A 125 -12.19 -3.74 -5.69
CA TYR A 125 -11.42 -4.58 -4.78
C TYR A 125 -12.13 -4.69 -3.43
N THR A 126 -11.75 -5.69 -2.68
CA THR A 126 -12.17 -5.87 -1.28
C THR A 126 -11.04 -5.47 -0.36
N ILE A 127 -11.35 -4.77 0.72
CA ILE A 127 -10.38 -4.39 1.75
C ILE A 127 -10.84 -4.92 3.10
N PHE A 128 -9.91 -5.45 3.86
CA PHE A 128 -10.10 -5.90 5.23
C PHE A 128 -9.19 -5.14 6.16
N GLY A 129 -9.75 -4.54 7.22
CA GLY A 129 -8.98 -3.97 8.31
C GLY A 129 -8.57 -5.06 9.29
N LEU A 130 -7.29 -5.13 9.60
CA LEU A 130 -6.72 -6.12 10.52
C LEU A 130 -6.47 -5.54 11.93
N GLY A 131 -6.75 -4.24 12.10
CA GLY A 131 -6.43 -3.52 13.35
C GLY A 131 -4.92 -3.30 13.51
N ARG A 132 -4.45 -3.29 14.75
CA ARG A 132 -3.02 -3.12 15.09
C ARG A 132 -2.25 -4.43 15.18
N THR A 133 -2.81 -5.51 14.67
CA THR A 133 -2.18 -6.83 14.74
C THR A 133 -0.92 -6.84 13.86
N PRO A 134 0.29 -7.04 14.40
CA PRO A 134 1.52 -7.10 13.61
C PRO A 134 1.73 -8.45 12.94
N ASN A 135 0.86 -9.42 13.22
CA ASN A 135 0.98 -10.79 12.74
C ASN A 135 0.65 -10.89 11.26
N PHE A 136 1.20 -11.91 10.62
CA PHE A 136 0.82 -12.29 9.27
C PHE A 136 -0.65 -12.69 9.23
N VAL A 137 -1.27 -12.51 8.07
CA VAL A 137 -2.57 -13.14 7.80
C VAL A 137 -2.32 -14.62 7.59
N ASP A 138 -2.86 -15.44 8.49
CA ASP A 138 -2.61 -16.89 8.51
C ASP A 138 -3.08 -17.53 7.22
N SER A 139 -4.27 -17.15 6.75
CA SER A 139 -4.80 -17.65 5.49
C SER A 139 -5.74 -16.66 4.81
N LEU A 140 -5.67 -16.64 3.48
CA LEU A 140 -6.58 -15.92 2.60
C LEU A 140 -7.16 -16.90 1.59
N THR A 141 -8.45 -17.09 1.61
CA THR A 141 -9.16 -17.96 0.69
C THR A 141 -9.94 -17.13 -0.31
N VAL A 142 -9.75 -17.39 -1.59
CA VAL A 142 -10.56 -16.82 -2.68
C VAL A 142 -11.35 -17.96 -3.30
N GLY A 143 -12.68 -17.82 -3.33
CA GLY A 143 -13.61 -18.78 -3.90
C GLY A 143 -14.38 -18.19 -5.07
N LEU A 144 -14.54 -18.97 -6.12
CA LEU A 144 -15.34 -18.66 -7.30
C LEU A 144 -16.24 -19.86 -7.64
N GLY A 145 -17.55 -19.74 -7.38
CA GLY A 145 -18.47 -20.87 -7.45
C GLY A 145 -18.09 -21.97 -6.46
N HIS A 146 -17.85 -23.17 -6.97
CA HIS A 146 -17.44 -24.32 -6.16
C HIS A 146 -15.91 -24.45 -6.02
N MET A 147 -15.17 -23.68 -6.79
CA MET A 147 -13.70 -23.72 -6.77
C MET A 147 -13.15 -22.68 -5.81
N TYR A 148 -12.13 -23.06 -5.06
CA TYR A 148 -11.44 -22.15 -4.14
C TYR A 148 -9.95 -22.45 -4.06
N ARG A 149 -9.18 -21.42 -3.73
CA ARG A 149 -7.76 -21.55 -3.42
C ARG A 149 -7.41 -20.76 -2.17
N ASN A 150 -6.51 -21.31 -1.39
CA ASN A 150 -6.00 -20.73 -0.17
C ASN A 150 -4.53 -20.32 -0.35
N TRP A 151 -4.15 -19.16 0.18
CA TRP A 151 -2.78 -18.68 0.33
C TRP A 151 -2.52 -18.44 1.80
N THR A 152 -1.35 -18.81 2.29
CA THR A 152 -0.97 -18.73 3.69
C THR A 152 0.15 -17.71 3.90
N GLN A 153 0.28 -17.20 5.14
CA GLN A 153 1.37 -16.33 5.59
C GLN A 153 1.51 -15.04 4.76
N LEU A 154 0.41 -14.32 4.61
CA LEU A 154 0.44 -13.07 3.85
C LEU A 154 0.85 -11.90 4.74
N ILE A 155 1.69 -11.04 4.16
CA ILE A 155 2.18 -9.83 4.85
C ILE A 155 1.05 -8.81 4.94
N PRO A 156 0.77 -8.24 6.13
CA PRO A 156 -0.17 -7.13 6.26
C PRO A 156 0.31 -5.89 5.49
N ASN A 157 -0.57 -4.90 5.32
CA ASN A 157 -0.33 -3.71 4.50
C ASN A 157 0.05 -4.05 3.06
N SER A 158 -0.58 -5.09 2.53
CA SER A 158 -0.34 -5.56 1.18
C SER A 158 -1.58 -5.55 0.31
N GLN A 159 -1.35 -5.48 -0.99
CA GLN A 159 -2.35 -5.66 -2.02
C GLN A 159 -2.09 -6.97 -2.75
N ILE A 160 -3.10 -7.83 -2.82
CA ILE A 160 -3.04 -9.11 -3.50
C ILE A 160 -3.88 -9.04 -4.75
N ILE A 161 -3.27 -9.34 -5.89
CA ILE A 161 -3.96 -9.47 -7.18
C ILE A 161 -4.07 -10.95 -7.50
N VAL A 162 -5.30 -11.44 -7.57
CA VAL A 162 -5.61 -12.83 -7.90
C VAL A 162 -6.17 -12.93 -9.31
N VAL A 163 -5.66 -13.86 -10.10
CA VAL A 163 -6.15 -14.16 -11.43
C VAL A 163 -6.58 -15.63 -11.46
N PRO A 164 -7.90 -15.92 -11.35
CA PRO A 164 -8.44 -17.28 -11.31
C PRO A 164 -8.53 -17.86 -12.71
N LYS A 165 -7.39 -18.16 -13.32
CA LYS A 165 -7.36 -18.73 -14.66
C LYS A 165 -6.30 -19.82 -14.76
N PRO A 166 -6.65 -21.04 -15.26
CA PRO A 166 -7.99 -21.52 -15.64
C PRO A 166 -8.94 -21.64 -14.45
N ILE A 167 -10.24 -21.44 -14.68
CA ILE A 167 -11.25 -21.44 -13.59
C ILE A 167 -11.38 -22.85 -13.00
N GLU A 168 -11.30 -23.88 -13.82
CA GLU A 168 -11.50 -25.28 -13.46
C GLU A 168 -10.39 -25.86 -12.57
N ASP A 169 -9.19 -25.25 -12.61
CA ASP A 169 -8.03 -25.71 -11.85
C ASP A 169 -7.55 -24.62 -10.87
N PRO A 170 -8.00 -24.65 -9.61
CA PRO A 170 -7.60 -23.65 -8.61
C PRO A 170 -6.09 -23.66 -8.33
N GLN A 171 -5.41 -24.79 -8.49
CA GLN A 171 -3.97 -24.89 -8.23
C GLN A 171 -3.13 -24.03 -9.19
N ARG A 172 -3.66 -23.72 -10.36
CA ARG A 172 -3.00 -22.86 -11.36
C ARG A 172 -3.35 -21.38 -11.23
N TRP A 173 -4.25 -20.99 -10.35
CA TRP A 173 -4.56 -19.58 -10.13
C TRP A 173 -3.31 -18.83 -9.71
N LYS A 174 -3.12 -17.66 -10.29
CA LYS A 174 -1.95 -16.83 -9.99
C LYS A 174 -2.32 -15.77 -8.97
N ALA A 175 -1.47 -15.60 -7.97
CA ALA A 175 -1.54 -14.48 -7.04
C ALA A 175 -0.25 -13.68 -7.12
N GLN A 176 -0.36 -12.37 -7.07
CA GLN A 176 0.76 -11.45 -7.01
C GLN A 176 0.56 -10.51 -5.82
N LEU A 177 1.56 -10.45 -4.95
CA LEU A 177 1.56 -9.64 -3.76
C LEU A 177 2.34 -8.35 -4.01
N PHE A 178 1.76 -7.22 -3.61
CA PHE A 178 2.40 -5.91 -3.60
C PHE A 178 2.33 -5.39 -2.16
N VAL A 179 3.48 -5.14 -1.56
CA VAL A 179 3.58 -4.59 -0.21
C VAL A 179 3.61 -3.07 -0.32
N THR A 180 2.78 -2.40 0.46
CA THR A 180 2.78 -0.94 0.58
C THR A 180 3.57 -0.58 1.84
N PRO A 181 4.76 0.04 1.71
CA PRO A 181 5.55 0.42 2.87
C PRO A 181 4.76 1.44 3.71
N SER A 182 4.73 1.25 5.03
CA SER A 182 4.13 2.23 5.95
C SER A 182 4.97 3.51 5.98
N LYS A 183 4.36 4.64 6.30
CA LYS A 183 5.06 5.93 6.45
C LYS A 183 6.16 5.85 7.50
N LEU A 184 5.93 5.11 8.59
CA LEU A 184 6.90 4.92 9.65
C LEU A 184 8.16 4.22 9.16
N ILE A 185 8.02 3.17 8.34
CA ILE A 185 9.16 2.48 7.73
C ILE A 185 9.94 3.43 6.81
N LEU A 186 9.25 4.23 5.99
CA LEU A 186 9.92 5.20 5.13
C LEU A 186 10.69 6.23 5.95
N MET A 187 10.08 6.78 7.01
CA MET A 187 10.72 7.76 7.89
C MET A 187 11.93 7.17 8.63
N SER A 188 11.85 5.92 9.09
CA SER A 188 12.97 5.25 9.74
C SER A 188 14.14 5.01 8.79
N VAL A 189 13.87 4.64 7.54
CA VAL A 189 14.91 4.48 6.50
C VAL A 189 15.60 5.82 6.20
N VAL A 190 14.83 6.91 6.09
CA VAL A 190 15.38 8.25 5.88
C VAL A 190 16.22 8.70 7.06
N ALA A 191 15.76 8.47 8.30
CA ALA A 191 16.51 8.81 9.51
C ALA A 191 17.83 8.02 9.59
N LEU A 192 17.76 6.70 9.35
CA LEU A 192 18.95 5.85 9.36
C LEU A 192 19.94 6.25 8.25
N GLY A 193 19.47 6.52 7.04
CA GLY A 193 20.31 7.01 5.95
C GLY A 193 20.97 8.34 6.26
N GLY A 194 20.24 9.26 6.90
CA GLY A 194 20.74 10.54 7.36
C GLY A 194 21.87 10.40 8.39
N THR A 195 21.70 9.55 9.39
CA THR A 195 22.75 9.29 10.39
C THR A 195 24.01 8.68 9.78
N CYS A 196 23.85 7.72 8.87
CA CYS A 196 24.99 7.13 8.14
C CYS A 196 25.76 8.19 7.34
N LEU A 197 25.04 9.10 6.68
CA LEU A 197 25.67 10.17 5.89
C LEU A 197 26.46 11.13 6.78
N VAL A 198 25.92 11.51 7.94
CA VAL A 198 26.63 12.36 8.91
C VAL A 198 27.90 11.69 9.40
N ILE A 199 27.87 10.39 9.73
CA ILE A 199 29.05 9.64 10.17
C ILE A 199 30.10 9.62 9.07
N VAL A 200 29.73 9.36 7.82
CA VAL A 200 30.66 9.38 6.68
C VAL A 200 31.31 10.75 6.50
N LEU A 201 30.52 11.83 6.63
CA LEU A 201 31.05 13.20 6.56
C LEU A 201 32.07 13.49 7.67
N ILE A 202 31.81 13.07 8.91
CA ILE A 202 32.74 13.23 10.03
C ILE A 202 34.05 12.47 9.73
N ILE A 203 33.95 11.20 9.30
CA ILE A 203 35.13 10.40 8.94
C ILE A 203 35.92 11.08 7.84
N LEU A 204 35.27 11.62 6.82
CA LEU A 204 35.94 12.27 5.69
C LEU A 204 36.64 13.54 6.13
N VAL A 205 36.02 14.35 7.01
CA VAL A 205 36.66 15.55 7.57
C VAL A 205 37.90 15.20 8.41
N LEU A 206 37.79 14.18 9.27
CA LEU A 206 38.90 13.71 10.09
C LEU A 206 40.04 13.18 9.21
N TYR A 207 39.74 12.39 8.20
CA TYR A 207 40.72 11.88 7.23
C TYR A 207 41.46 13.00 6.49
N ILE A 208 40.73 14.03 6.05
CA ILE A 208 41.34 15.18 5.38
C ILE A 208 42.26 15.95 6.35
N LYS A 209 41.83 16.10 7.61
CA LYS A 209 42.62 16.79 8.65
C LYS A 209 43.91 16.01 8.92
N GLU A 210 43.82 14.73 9.21
CA GLU A 210 44.98 13.85 9.44
C GLU A 210 45.96 13.87 8.25
N LYS A 211 45.47 13.73 7.04
CA LYS A 211 46.30 13.80 5.83
C LYS A 211 47.00 15.15 5.66
N ARG A 212 46.42 16.25 6.16
CA ARG A 212 47.11 17.57 6.16
C ARG A 212 48.19 17.64 7.22
N GLU A 213 47.93 17.12 8.41
CA GLU A 213 48.89 17.05 9.52
C GLU A 213 50.09 16.21 9.14
N ASP A 214 49.91 15.01 8.62
CA ASP A 214 50.99 14.13 8.09
C ASP A 214 51.85 14.81 7.02
N ARG A 215 51.23 15.60 6.14
CA ARG A 215 51.99 16.33 5.12
C ARG A 215 52.85 17.40 5.72
N GLN A 216 52.40 18.10 6.78
CA GLN A 216 53.19 19.11 7.47
C GLN A 216 54.34 18.49 8.25
N GLU A 217 54.13 17.36 8.91
CA GLU A 217 55.17 16.63 9.63
C GLU A 217 56.28 16.17 8.70
N ARG A 218 55.92 15.57 7.55
CA ARG A 218 56.93 15.16 6.54
C ARG A 218 57.73 16.33 6.00
N LEU A 219 57.13 17.50 5.83
CA LEU A 219 57.87 18.69 5.41
C LEU A 219 58.83 19.18 6.49
N GLN A 220 58.45 19.10 7.77
CA GLN A 220 59.31 19.48 8.89
C GLN A 220 60.50 18.49 9.07
N GLU A 221 60.25 17.19 8.93
CA GLU A 221 61.31 16.18 8.95
C GLU A 221 62.33 16.38 7.82
N THR A 222 61.87 16.67 6.61
CA THR A 222 62.75 16.94 5.47
C THR A 222 63.63 18.16 5.72
N HIS A 223 63.11 19.20 6.38
CA HIS A 223 63.90 20.37 6.76
C HIS A 223 64.95 20.07 7.86
N ARG A 224 64.59 19.22 8.86
CA ARG A 224 65.55 18.79 9.90
C ARG A 224 66.73 18.02 9.32
N PHE A 225 66.52 17.05 8.45
CA PHE A 225 67.57 16.28 7.80
C PHE A 225 68.50 17.14 6.96
N HIS A 226 68.12 18.31 6.48
CA HIS A 226 68.97 19.19 5.69
C HIS A 226 69.87 20.06 6.57
N PHE A 227 69.51 20.29 7.84
CA PHE A 227 70.41 21.04 8.80
C PHE A 227 71.42 20.16 9.45
N ASP A 228 71.23 18.87 9.62
CA ASP A 228 72.19 17.92 10.22
C ASP A 228 73.23 17.43 9.22
N ALA A 229 73.14 17.78 7.94
CA ALA A 229 74.06 17.41 6.87
C ALA A 229 75.05 18.53 6.48
N MET A 230 75.06 19.71 7.16
CA MET A 230 76.00 20.77 7.07
C MET A 230 76.96 20.75 8.27
#